data_2f21ce7033c52de78fdbe72f332dcced
#
_entry.id   2f21ce7033c52de78fdbe72f332dcced
#
_cell.length_a   1.000
_cell.length_b   1.000
_cell.length_c   1.000
_cell.angle_alpha   90.00
_cell.angle_beta   90.00
_cell.angle_gamma   90.00
#
_symmetry.space_group_name_H-M   'P 1'
#
loop_
_entity.id
_entity.type
_entity.pdbx_description
1 polymer ?
#
loop_
_entity_poly.entity_id
_entity_poly.type
_entity_poly.pdbx_seq_one_letter_code
_entity_poly.pdbx_strand_id
1 'polypeptide(L)'
;MAIRGNLSEASLPDVLQLLAMGSKSGCLTLHVDDASGSIYFENGRISYASLSDREIESDDAVFAMFNWTHGAFSFEPGITPPYGVARIAVDPQELLLEGARRVDEWSLIEKKIPSFDVVFALDRQQMLGNTIAFSRDQQMLLPLIDGNRDVRDLMRESGLGEFAVGKALYGLLSGAFVVAVSMRDTTPVVPDSVIAEHRNLGIAFYKARMYSDAAREFKRIIELRSTDAAASFYLGLIAMRDTRWNDAAEAFQRAAVSAPRMGSIFVNLALAYERMGQFEKARLALEQVANRGSRQEPLAYLGLASLAIQRGDFDMAAPALAAARAGWGGSAPPALWYHYAGLLATVRGDPDGAVDVLSEGVSRYPSSAVLLNNLAVAQESVGDFDRARQTIERAVQTDAPMPQLYRNLGDILKHAGRSEEAQAAYSRATNAAGITR
;
A
#
# COMPACT_ATOMS: atom_id res chain seq x y z
N MET A 1 -36.91 -39.76 11.28
CA MET A 1 -36.87 -39.04 10.00
C MET A 1 -35.83 -37.96 10.15
N ALA A 2 -34.83 -37.89 9.28
CA ALA A 2 -33.85 -36.83 9.30
C ALA A 2 -34.50 -35.50 8.89
N ILE A 3 -34.26 -34.42 9.62
CA ILE A 3 -34.71 -33.05 9.30
C ILE A 3 -33.53 -32.30 8.74
N ARG A 4 -33.68 -31.67 7.57
CA ARG A 4 -32.63 -30.87 6.93
C ARG A 4 -33.23 -29.54 6.48
N GLY A 5 -32.42 -28.48 6.54
CA GLY A 5 -32.83 -27.14 6.10
C GLY A 5 -31.66 -26.14 6.07
N ASN A 6 -32.01 -24.87 5.91
CA ASN A 6 -31.07 -23.77 5.92
C ASN A 6 -31.46 -22.78 7.03
N LEU A 7 -30.46 -22.25 7.74
CA LEU A 7 -30.67 -21.29 8.82
C LEU A 7 -31.25 -19.95 8.35
N SER A 8 -31.14 -19.64 7.05
CA SER A 8 -31.82 -18.48 6.45
C SER A 8 -33.35 -18.66 6.32
N GLU A 9 -33.86 -19.91 6.34
CA GLU A 9 -35.30 -20.24 6.24
C GLU A 9 -35.93 -20.57 7.59
N ALA A 10 -35.12 -21.16 8.50
CA ALA A 10 -35.56 -21.50 9.85
C ALA A 10 -34.38 -21.17 10.80
N SER A 11 -34.55 -20.20 11.69
CA SER A 11 -33.49 -19.79 12.63
C SER A 11 -33.14 -20.92 13.59
N LEU A 12 -31.91 -20.92 14.13
CA LEU A 12 -31.51 -21.92 15.13
C LEU A 12 -32.50 -21.98 16.32
N PRO A 13 -32.98 -20.85 16.88
CA PRO A 13 -34.05 -20.87 17.89
C PRO A 13 -35.26 -21.67 17.48
N ASP A 14 -35.78 -21.49 16.26
CA ASP A 14 -36.97 -22.22 15.77
C ASP A 14 -36.72 -23.72 15.67
N VAL A 15 -35.52 -24.10 15.19
CA VAL A 15 -35.11 -25.51 15.09
C VAL A 15 -34.99 -26.17 16.47
N LEU A 16 -34.36 -25.48 17.44
CA LEU A 16 -34.25 -25.99 18.81
C LEU A 16 -35.62 -26.17 19.45
N GLN A 17 -36.53 -25.21 19.26
CA GLN A 17 -37.88 -25.28 19.79
C GLN A 17 -38.68 -26.46 19.15
N LEU A 18 -38.57 -26.66 17.83
CA LEU A 18 -39.20 -27.80 17.12
C LEU A 18 -38.71 -29.14 17.67
N LEU A 19 -37.42 -29.29 17.91
CA LEU A 19 -36.83 -30.53 18.44
C LEU A 19 -37.24 -30.77 19.89
N ALA A 20 -37.32 -29.71 20.70
CA ALA A 20 -37.81 -29.76 22.09
C ALA A 20 -39.28 -30.18 22.17
N MET A 21 -40.16 -29.50 21.43
CA MET A 21 -41.60 -29.82 21.39
C MET A 21 -41.86 -31.25 20.91
N GLY A 22 -41.03 -31.73 19.98
CA GLY A 22 -41.12 -33.10 19.47
C GLY A 22 -40.47 -34.14 20.37
N SER A 23 -39.93 -33.78 21.55
CA SER A 23 -39.20 -34.67 22.46
C SER A 23 -38.15 -35.52 21.72
N LYS A 24 -37.44 -34.91 20.78
CA LYS A 24 -36.50 -35.63 19.92
C LYS A 24 -35.20 -35.98 20.67
N SER A 25 -34.63 -37.14 20.27
CA SER A 25 -33.27 -37.56 20.71
C SER A 25 -32.42 -37.79 19.47
N GLY A 26 -31.21 -37.21 19.44
CA GLY A 26 -30.30 -37.26 18.29
C GLY A 26 -29.32 -36.09 18.27
N CYS A 27 -28.68 -35.89 17.14
CA CYS A 27 -27.70 -34.83 16.93
C CYS A 27 -28.21 -33.84 15.86
N LEU A 28 -28.21 -32.57 16.19
CA LEU A 28 -28.35 -31.45 15.24
C LEU A 28 -26.95 -30.95 14.87
N THR A 29 -26.59 -31.07 13.61
CA THR A 29 -25.32 -30.55 13.07
C THR A 29 -25.59 -29.32 12.23
N LEU A 30 -24.79 -28.27 12.43
CA LEU A 30 -24.83 -27.00 11.71
C LEU A 30 -23.51 -26.80 10.97
N HIS A 31 -23.59 -26.24 9.74
CA HIS A 31 -22.44 -25.91 8.91
C HIS A 31 -22.59 -24.49 8.38
N VAL A 32 -21.61 -23.65 8.69
CA VAL A 32 -21.55 -22.26 8.25
C VAL A 32 -20.11 -21.97 7.81
N ASP A 33 -19.92 -21.69 6.51
CA ASP A 33 -18.59 -21.53 5.91
C ASP A 33 -17.63 -22.68 6.28
N ASP A 34 -16.51 -22.38 6.94
CA ASP A 34 -15.53 -23.38 7.40
C ASP A 34 -15.79 -23.87 8.84
N ALA A 35 -16.84 -23.37 9.50
CA ALA A 35 -17.18 -23.75 10.88
C ALA A 35 -18.30 -24.79 10.91
N SER A 36 -18.23 -25.72 11.85
CA SER A 36 -19.33 -26.64 12.13
C SER A 36 -19.58 -26.78 13.62
N GLY A 37 -20.85 -27.00 13.98
CA GLY A 37 -21.26 -27.20 15.35
C GLY A 37 -22.23 -28.38 15.47
N SER A 38 -22.22 -29.04 16.63
CA SER A 38 -23.09 -30.18 16.94
C SER A 38 -23.80 -29.95 18.26
N ILE A 39 -25.14 -30.14 18.27
CA ILE A 39 -26.00 -30.06 19.46
C ILE A 39 -26.71 -31.38 19.63
N TYR A 40 -26.51 -32.06 20.75
CA TYR A 40 -27.11 -33.36 21.05
C TYR A 40 -28.33 -33.21 21.95
N PHE A 41 -29.38 -33.92 21.61
CA PHE A 41 -30.64 -33.94 22.34
C PHE A 41 -30.93 -35.29 22.95
N GLU A 42 -31.46 -35.29 24.16
CA GLU A 42 -32.04 -36.44 24.85
C GLU A 42 -33.46 -36.06 25.33
N ASN A 43 -34.47 -36.70 24.78
CA ASN A 43 -35.88 -36.44 25.09
C ASN A 43 -36.27 -34.94 25.00
N GLY A 44 -35.81 -34.27 23.96
CA GLY A 44 -36.06 -32.85 23.72
C GLY A 44 -35.22 -31.87 24.54
N ARG A 45 -34.37 -32.35 25.43
CA ARG A 45 -33.39 -31.52 26.20
C ARG A 45 -32.04 -31.59 25.56
N ILE A 46 -31.28 -30.49 25.65
CA ILE A 46 -29.89 -30.47 25.18
C ILE A 46 -29.01 -31.18 26.19
N SER A 47 -28.29 -32.20 25.75
CA SER A 47 -27.44 -33.04 26.56
C SER A 47 -25.92 -32.75 26.38
N TYR A 48 -25.53 -32.19 25.23
CA TYR A 48 -24.16 -31.78 24.94
C TYR A 48 -24.14 -30.90 23.68
N ALA A 49 -23.18 -29.99 23.59
CA ALA A 49 -22.89 -29.25 22.36
C ALA A 49 -21.38 -28.97 22.23
N SER A 50 -20.90 -28.86 20.97
CA SER A 50 -19.50 -28.56 20.66
C SER A 50 -19.38 -27.82 19.33
N LEU A 51 -18.27 -27.10 19.18
CA LEU A 51 -17.83 -26.46 17.94
C LEU A 51 -16.57 -27.15 17.44
N SER A 52 -16.41 -27.25 16.11
CA SER A 52 -15.24 -27.94 15.51
C SER A 52 -14.00 -27.04 15.42
N ASP A 53 -14.20 -25.72 15.37
CA ASP A 53 -13.14 -24.73 15.20
C ASP A 53 -12.57 -24.20 16.53
N ARG A 54 -13.20 -24.53 17.67
CA ARG A 54 -12.84 -24.06 18.99
C ARG A 54 -13.07 -25.14 20.07
N GLU A 55 -12.21 -25.16 21.07
CA GLU A 55 -12.38 -26.00 22.25
C GLU A 55 -13.43 -25.38 23.22
N ILE A 56 -14.66 -25.21 22.72
CA ILE A 56 -15.80 -24.72 23.51
C ILE A 56 -16.86 -25.81 23.52
N GLU A 57 -17.33 -26.15 24.68
CA GLU A 57 -18.31 -27.20 24.90
C GLU A 57 -19.52 -26.69 25.70
N SER A 58 -20.56 -27.51 25.73
CA SER A 58 -21.78 -27.27 26.50
C SER A 58 -22.63 -26.10 26.06
N ASP A 59 -23.18 -25.34 26.98
CA ASP A 59 -24.09 -24.22 26.73
C ASP A 59 -23.43 -23.05 25.99
N ASP A 60 -22.14 -22.77 26.27
CA ASP A 60 -21.39 -21.70 25.58
C ASP A 60 -21.22 -22.03 24.07
N ALA A 61 -21.09 -23.31 23.70
CA ALA A 61 -21.08 -23.71 22.31
C ALA A 61 -22.44 -23.45 21.63
N VAL A 62 -23.56 -23.69 22.33
CA VAL A 62 -24.90 -23.35 21.81
C VAL A 62 -25.04 -21.85 21.62
N PHE A 63 -24.61 -21.03 22.59
CA PHE A 63 -24.69 -19.56 22.49
C PHE A 63 -23.84 -19.00 21.36
N ALA A 64 -22.66 -19.55 21.11
CA ALA A 64 -21.84 -19.16 19.97
C ALA A 64 -22.55 -19.40 18.62
N MET A 65 -23.32 -20.49 18.52
CA MET A 65 -24.10 -20.83 17.34
C MET A 65 -25.35 -19.94 17.14
N PHE A 66 -25.86 -19.24 18.18
CA PHE A 66 -27.01 -18.33 18.04
C PHE A 66 -26.78 -17.19 17.05
N ASN A 67 -25.54 -16.79 16.84
CA ASN A 67 -25.17 -15.73 15.89
C ASN A 67 -25.12 -16.22 14.43
N TRP A 68 -25.34 -17.52 14.19
CA TRP A 68 -25.33 -18.09 12.85
C TRP A 68 -26.68 -17.87 12.16
N THR A 69 -26.72 -16.95 11.21
CA THR A 69 -27.94 -16.54 10.49
C THR A 69 -28.09 -17.20 9.11
N HIS A 70 -27.08 -17.91 8.65
CA HIS A 70 -27.04 -18.62 7.36
C HIS A 70 -26.31 -19.95 7.54
N GLY A 71 -26.38 -20.82 6.52
CA GLY A 71 -25.76 -22.14 6.54
C GLY A 71 -26.76 -23.29 6.62
N ALA A 72 -26.27 -24.50 6.42
CA ALA A 72 -27.10 -25.70 6.41
C ALA A 72 -27.18 -26.34 7.81
N PHE A 73 -28.33 -26.92 8.12
CA PHE A 73 -28.48 -27.78 9.30
C PHE A 73 -29.04 -29.14 8.94
N SER A 74 -28.67 -30.16 9.70
CA SER A 74 -29.26 -31.50 9.62
C SER A 74 -29.40 -32.10 11.02
N PHE A 75 -30.59 -32.68 11.29
CA PHE A 75 -30.85 -33.43 12.50
C PHE A 75 -30.90 -34.92 12.17
N GLU A 76 -30.10 -35.71 12.87
CA GLU A 76 -30.05 -37.15 12.76
C GLU A 76 -30.54 -37.82 14.07
N PRO A 77 -31.66 -38.54 14.07
CA PRO A 77 -32.17 -39.16 15.27
C PRO A 77 -31.37 -40.36 15.71
N GLY A 78 -31.25 -40.56 17.02
CA GLY A 78 -30.57 -41.71 17.61
C GLY A 78 -29.07 -41.60 17.77
N ILE A 79 -28.45 -40.49 17.34
CA ILE A 79 -27.03 -40.23 17.58
C ILE A 79 -26.83 -39.69 19.00
N THR A 80 -25.92 -40.29 19.73
CA THR A 80 -25.59 -39.93 21.12
C THR A 80 -24.28 -39.12 21.20
N PRO A 81 -24.11 -38.30 22.26
CA PRO A 81 -22.87 -37.57 22.48
C PRO A 81 -21.65 -38.48 22.58
N PRO A 82 -20.43 -37.98 22.29
CA PRO A 82 -19.20 -38.73 22.45
C PRO A 82 -19.04 -39.32 23.88
N TYR A 83 -18.30 -40.41 23.98
CA TYR A 83 -18.06 -41.04 25.29
C TYR A 83 -17.09 -40.19 26.13
N GLY A 84 -17.42 -39.99 27.41
CA GLY A 84 -16.55 -39.28 28.36
C GLY A 84 -16.74 -37.77 28.45
N VAL A 85 -17.64 -37.18 27.66
CA VAL A 85 -17.96 -35.73 27.76
C VAL A 85 -18.88 -35.43 28.92
N ALA A 86 -18.74 -34.26 29.54
CA ALA A 86 -19.61 -33.78 30.58
C ALA A 86 -21.01 -33.47 29.98
N ARG A 87 -22.05 -34.14 30.48
CA ARG A 87 -23.41 -33.94 30.02
C ARG A 87 -24.09 -32.83 30.77
N ILE A 88 -24.86 -32.03 30.05
CA ILE A 88 -25.79 -31.04 30.59
C ILE A 88 -27.21 -31.57 30.40
N ALA A 89 -28.19 -30.97 31.09
CA ALA A 89 -29.59 -31.31 30.91
C ALA A 89 -30.41 -30.00 30.92
N VAL A 90 -30.20 -29.22 29.84
CA VAL A 90 -30.75 -27.85 29.77
C VAL A 90 -32.02 -27.85 28.90
N ASP A 91 -33.02 -27.16 29.35
CA ASP A 91 -34.24 -26.93 28.56
C ASP A 91 -33.91 -25.93 27.43
N PRO A 92 -34.20 -26.26 26.18
CA PRO A 92 -34.00 -25.32 25.07
C PRO A 92 -34.71 -23.97 25.28
N GLN A 93 -35.86 -23.91 25.97
CA GLN A 93 -36.52 -22.64 26.24
C GLN A 93 -35.75 -21.75 27.22
N GLU A 94 -35.10 -22.32 28.23
CA GLU A 94 -34.23 -21.57 29.13
C GLU A 94 -33.01 -21.03 28.38
N LEU A 95 -32.41 -21.83 27.50
CA LEU A 95 -31.28 -21.38 26.65
C LEU A 95 -31.72 -20.30 25.66
N LEU A 96 -32.92 -20.37 25.12
CA LEU A 96 -33.45 -19.35 24.19
C LEU A 96 -33.63 -17.99 24.90
N LEU A 97 -34.18 -17.98 26.11
CA LEU A 97 -34.34 -16.76 26.88
C LEU A 97 -33.00 -16.16 27.27
N GLU A 98 -32.08 -16.99 27.75
CA GLU A 98 -30.72 -16.56 28.07
C GLU A 98 -29.95 -16.10 26.83
N GLY A 99 -30.12 -16.79 25.70
CA GLY A 99 -29.52 -16.41 24.41
C GLY A 99 -30.00 -15.04 23.94
N ALA A 100 -31.31 -14.79 23.98
CA ALA A 100 -31.87 -13.48 23.64
C ALA A 100 -31.30 -12.37 24.52
N ARG A 101 -31.23 -12.62 25.87
CA ARG A 101 -30.60 -11.69 26.80
C ARG A 101 -29.13 -11.44 26.50
N ARG A 102 -28.37 -12.49 26.17
CA ARG A 102 -26.94 -12.36 25.79
C ARG A 102 -26.75 -11.57 24.51
N VAL A 103 -27.61 -11.72 23.50
CA VAL A 103 -27.58 -10.93 22.26
C VAL A 103 -27.80 -9.45 22.54
N ASP A 104 -28.78 -9.11 23.37
CA ASP A 104 -29.04 -7.72 23.75
C ASP A 104 -27.86 -7.11 24.53
N GLU A 105 -27.34 -7.84 25.52
CA GLU A 105 -26.17 -7.39 26.31
C GLU A 105 -24.93 -7.29 25.41
N TRP A 106 -24.74 -8.22 24.44
CA TRP A 106 -23.61 -8.20 23.52
C TRP A 106 -23.60 -6.96 22.63
N SER A 107 -24.74 -6.53 22.16
CA SER A 107 -24.91 -5.28 21.40
C SER A 107 -24.41 -4.04 22.16
N LEU A 108 -24.44 -4.05 23.48
CA LEU A 108 -23.90 -2.98 24.33
C LEU A 108 -22.39 -3.14 24.54
N ILE A 109 -21.92 -4.38 24.68
CA ILE A 109 -20.51 -4.72 24.84
C ILE A 109 -19.73 -4.32 23.59
N GLU A 110 -20.21 -4.71 22.42
CA GLU A 110 -19.55 -4.45 21.12
C GLU A 110 -19.35 -2.94 20.85
N LYS A 111 -20.28 -2.09 21.30
CA LYS A 111 -20.12 -0.64 21.20
C LYS A 111 -18.94 -0.08 21.99
N LYS A 112 -18.55 -0.72 23.10
CA LYS A 112 -17.41 -0.31 23.92
C LYS A 112 -16.14 -1.10 23.64
N ILE A 113 -16.29 -2.33 23.17
CA ILE A 113 -15.21 -3.26 22.83
C ILE A 113 -15.41 -3.70 21.38
N PRO A 114 -15.02 -2.86 20.41
CA PRO A 114 -15.31 -3.10 18.99
C PRO A 114 -14.47 -4.20 18.37
N SER A 115 -13.43 -4.67 19.03
CA SER A 115 -12.56 -5.75 18.58
C SER A 115 -11.91 -6.45 19.78
N PHE A 116 -11.62 -7.74 19.62
CA PHE A 116 -10.84 -8.53 20.61
C PHE A 116 -9.33 -8.22 20.59
N ASP A 117 -8.88 -7.40 19.67
CA ASP A 117 -7.49 -6.94 19.53
C ASP A 117 -7.21 -5.71 20.41
N VAL A 118 -8.24 -5.22 21.13
CA VAL A 118 -8.08 -4.09 22.05
C VAL A 118 -7.29 -4.51 23.28
N VAL A 119 -6.30 -3.71 23.62
CA VAL A 119 -5.50 -3.85 24.85
C VAL A 119 -6.01 -2.87 25.88
N PHE A 120 -6.27 -3.36 27.08
CA PHE A 120 -6.72 -2.56 28.21
C PHE A 120 -5.66 -2.43 29.30
N ALA A 121 -5.62 -1.28 29.97
CA ALA A 121 -4.80 -1.05 31.16
C ALA A 121 -5.68 -0.60 32.32
N LEU A 122 -5.24 -0.92 33.55
CA LEU A 122 -5.92 -0.51 34.78
C LEU A 122 -5.74 1.00 35.02
N ASP A 123 -6.83 1.70 35.31
CA ASP A 123 -6.77 3.05 35.90
C ASP A 123 -6.46 2.96 37.40
N ARG A 124 -5.19 3.17 37.75
CA ARG A 124 -4.71 3.05 39.13
C ARG A 124 -5.32 4.08 40.06
N GLN A 125 -5.75 5.24 39.56
CA GLN A 125 -6.35 6.28 40.40
C GLN A 125 -7.76 5.87 40.82
N GLN A 126 -8.53 5.33 39.89
CA GLN A 126 -9.89 4.82 40.19
C GLN A 126 -9.87 3.58 41.11
N MET A 127 -8.85 2.73 40.98
CA MET A 127 -8.69 1.53 41.81
C MET A 127 -8.40 1.85 43.28
N LEU A 128 -7.77 2.98 43.62
CA LEU A 128 -7.38 3.36 44.98
C LEU A 128 -8.51 4.07 45.75
N GLY A 129 -9.54 4.56 45.06
CA GLY A 129 -10.56 5.43 45.64
C GLY A 129 -11.88 4.75 46.06
N ASN A 130 -12.13 3.51 45.64
CA ASN A 130 -13.46 2.90 45.75
C ASN A 130 -13.43 1.49 46.36
N THR A 131 -14.21 1.28 47.41
CA THR A 131 -14.49 -0.05 47.95
C THR A 131 -15.65 -0.67 47.16
N ILE A 132 -15.34 -1.21 45.96
CA ILE A 132 -16.35 -1.83 45.10
C ILE A 132 -16.18 -3.34 45.12
N ALA A 133 -17.29 -4.06 45.22
CA ALA A 133 -17.31 -5.51 45.06
C ALA A 133 -17.29 -5.84 43.57
N PHE A 134 -16.14 -6.31 43.09
CA PHE A 134 -16.02 -6.85 41.72
C PHE A 134 -16.68 -8.22 41.62
N SER A 135 -17.32 -8.50 40.48
CA SER A 135 -17.81 -9.85 40.17
C SER A 135 -16.66 -10.86 40.10
N ARG A 136 -16.97 -12.17 40.23
CA ARG A 136 -15.98 -13.23 40.14
C ARG A 136 -15.15 -13.13 38.85
N ASP A 137 -15.81 -12.90 37.72
CA ASP A 137 -15.15 -12.82 36.41
C ASP A 137 -14.25 -11.58 36.33
N GLN A 138 -14.69 -10.43 36.87
CA GLN A 138 -13.87 -9.23 36.98
C GLN A 138 -12.62 -9.47 37.85
N GLN A 139 -12.77 -10.16 38.97
CA GLN A 139 -11.65 -10.49 39.86
C GLN A 139 -10.64 -11.41 39.18
N MET A 140 -11.08 -12.31 38.30
CA MET A 140 -10.18 -13.16 37.50
C MET A 140 -9.44 -12.38 36.40
N LEU A 141 -10.07 -11.36 35.82
CA LEU A 141 -9.46 -10.58 34.75
C LEU A 141 -8.52 -9.49 35.25
N LEU A 142 -8.80 -8.87 36.39
CA LEU A 142 -8.02 -7.73 36.90
C LEU A 142 -6.50 -7.99 36.95
N PRO A 143 -5.99 -9.15 37.44
CA PRO A 143 -4.57 -9.42 37.44
C PRO A 143 -3.95 -9.59 36.05
N LEU A 144 -4.76 -9.89 35.03
CA LEU A 144 -4.34 -10.14 33.66
C LEU A 144 -4.30 -8.85 32.81
N ILE A 145 -4.99 -7.80 33.24
CA ILE A 145 -5.06 -6.52 32.56
C ILE A 145 -3.81 -5.69 32.88
N ASP A 146 -2.78 -5.81 32.07
CA ASP A 146 -1.44 -5.24 32.32
C ASP A 146 -1.01 -4.16 31.31
N GLY A 147 -1.86 -3.85 30.34
CA GLY A 147 -1.55 -2.91 29.27
C GLY A 147 -0.82 -3.52 28.05
N ASN A 148 -0.66 -4.85 28.04
CA ASN A 148 0.03 -5.57 26.94
C ASN A 148 -0.83 -6.69 26.34
N ARG A 149 -1.70 -7.30 27.15
CA ARG A 149 -2.60 -8.38 26.72
C ARG A 149 -3.83 -7.82 26.05
N ASP A 150 -4.17 -8.38 24.88
CA ASP A 150 -5.44 -8.12 24.22
C ASP A 150 -6.59 -8.97 24.81
N VAL A 151 -7.82 -8.75 24.36
CA VAL A 151 -8.99 -9.48 24.87
C VAL A 151 -8.89 -10.98 24.61
N ARG A 152 -8.27 -11.42 23.49
CA ARG A 152 -8.06 -12.85 23.20
C ARG A 152 -7.08 -13.48 24.19
N ASP A 153 -6.01 -12.77 24.51
CA ASP A 153 -5.06 -13.23 25.56
C ASP A 153 -5.78 -13.34 26.92
N LEU A 154 -6.64 -12.36 27.25
CA LEU A 154 -7.43 -12.40 28.49
C LEU A 154 -8.38 -13.60 28.51
N MET A 155 -9.06 -13.93 27.42
CA MET A 155 -9.92 -15.11 27.30
C MET A 155 -9.11 -16.40 27.51
N ARG A 156 -7.97 -16.52 26.82
CA ARG A 156 -7.13 -17.71 26.89
C ARG A 156 -6.53 -17.94 28.29
N GLU A 157 -6.04 -16.87 28.92
CA GLU A 157 -5.37 -16.97 30.22
C GLU A 157 -6.32 -17.06 31.40
N SER A 158 -7.52 -16.49 31.31
CA SER A 158 -8.55 -16.61 32.34
C SER A 158 -9.35 -17.91 32.27
N GLY A 159 -9.40 -18.53 31.10
CA GLY A 159 -10.28 -19.68 30.83
C GLY A 159 -11.78 -19.31 30.77
N LEU A 160 -12.11 -18.03 30.76
CA LEU A 160 -13.48 -17.55 30.66
C LEU A 160 -13.93 -17.52 29.18
N GLY A 161 -15.21 -17.84 28.96
CA GLY A 161 -15.81 -17.71 27.64
C GLY A 161 -15.94 -16.25 27.19
N GLU A 162 -16.11 -16.07 25.88
CA GLU A 162 -16.17 -14.76 25.18
C GLU A 162 -17.17 -13.78 25.83
N PHE A 163 -18.39 -14.26 26.12
CA PHE A 163 -19.42 -13.43 26.73
C PHE A 163 -19.06 -13.00 28.15
N ALA A 164 -18.49 -13.90 28.95
CA ALA A 164 -18.08 -13.61 30.33
C ALA A 164 -16.97 -12.55 30.37
N VAL A 165 -15.94 -12.68 29.49
CA VAL A 165 -14.87 -11.69 29.37
C VAL A 165 -15.42 -10.35 28.88
N GLY A 166 -16.24 -10.34 27.82
CA GLY A 166 -16.84 -9.13 27.29
C GLY A 166 -17.69 -8.39 28.32
N LYS A 167 -18.53 -9.12 29.06
CA LYS A 167 -19.37 -8.56 30.13
C LYS A 167 -18.56 -8.02 31.30
N ALA A 168 -17.54 -8.74 31.74
CA ALA A 168 -16.65 -8.31 32.81
C ALA A 168 -15.89 -7.03 32.45
N LEU A 169 -15.30 -6.98 31.22
CA LEU A 169 -14.63 -5.80 30.70
C LEU A 169 -15.59 -4.62 30.49
N TYR A 170 -16.81 -4.87 30.00
CA TYR A 170 -17.83 -3.82 29.88
C TYR A 170 -18.15 -3.18 31.23
N GLY A 171 -18.28 -3.98 32.29
CA GLY A 171 -18.47 -3.49 33.62
C GLY A 171 -17.29 -2.66 34.14
N LEU A 172 -16.06 -3.14 33.91
CA LEU A 172 -14.83 -2.41 34.29
C LEU A 172 -14.67 -1.10 33.53
N LEU A 173 -14.96 -1.08 32.21
CA LEU A 173 -15.00 0.14 31.39
C LEU A 173 -16.08 1.12 31.83
N SER A 174 -17.26 0.61 32.17
CA SER A 174 -18.38 1.45 32.61
C SER A 174 -18.12 2.11 33.97
N GLY A 175 -17.34 1.44 34.81
CA GLY A 175 -16.86 1.97 36.09
C GLY A 175 -15.58 2.81 35.98
N ALA A 176 -15.05 3.00 34.78
CA ALA A 176 -13.77 3.67 34.52
C ALA A 176 -12.55 3.03 35.23
N PHE A 177 -12.61 1.73 35.59
CA PHE A 177 -11.49 1.00 36.19
C PHE A 177 -10.42 0.57 35.17
N VAL A 178 -10.79 0.50 33.90
CA VAL A 178 -9.90 0.18 32.77
C VAL A 178 -10.08 1.18 31.66
N VAL A 179 -9.00 1.43 30.92
CA VAL A 179 -8.97 2.28 29.74
C VAL A 179 -8.38 1.50 28.58
N ALA A 180 -8.88 1.72 27.37
CA ALA A 180 -8.27 1.18 26.17
C ALA A 180 -6.96 1.93 25.89
N VAL A 181 -5.85 1.20 25.75
CA VAL A 181 -4.50 1.77 25.56
C VAL A 181 -4.06 1.69 24.10
N SER A 182 -4.36 0.58 23.45
CA SER A 182 -4.00 0.34 22.05
C SER A 182 -4.91 -0.73 21.44
N MET A 183 -4.88 -0.82 20.12
CA MET A 183 -5.35 -2.02 19.43
C MET A 183 -4.11 -2.79 18.98
N ARG A 184 -4.06 -4.08 19.22
CA ARG A 184 -3.03 -4.93 18.63
C ARG A 184 -3.30 -4.97 17.14
N ASP A 185 -2.32 -4.58 16.32
CA ASP A 185 -2.40 -4.72 14.86
C ASP A 185 -2.40 -6.23 14.51
N THR A 186 -3.55 -6.86 14.64
CA THR A 186 -3.79 -8.19 14.09
C THR A 186 -4.34 -8.04 12.67
N THR A 187 -3.63 -7.33 11.82
CA THR A 187 -3.71 -7.66 10.40
C THR A 187 -3.32 -9.14 10.30
N PRO A 188 -4.15 -10.01 9.72
CA PRO A 188 -3.77 -11.40 9.52
C PRO A 188 -2.41 -11.37 8.85
N VAL A 189 -1.41 -12.04 9.44
CA VAL A 189 -0.05 -12.09 8.88
C VAL A 189 -0.18 -12.81 7.54
N VAL A 190 -0.42 -12.02 6.50
CA VAL A 190 -0.47 -12.55 5.14
C VAL A 190 0.89 -13.18 4.88
N PRO A 191 0.97 -14.46 4.51
CA PRO A 191 2.23 -15.15 4.28
C PRO A 191 3.08 -14.34 3.28
N ASP A 192 4.37 -14.21 3.57
CA ASP A 192 5.29 -13.48 2.67
C ASP A 192 5.31 -14.09 1.25
N SER A 193 4.97 -15.37 1.12
CA SER A 193 4.80 -16.04 -0.18
C SER A 193 3.68 -15.43 -1.03
N VAL A 194 2.54 -15.09 -0.44
CA VAL A 194 1.42 -14.45 -1.14
C VAL A 194 1.81 -13.04 -1.60
N ILE A 195 2.46 -12.27 -0.73
CA ILE A 195 2.97 -10.94 -1.10
C ILE A 195 4.02 -11.05 -2.21
N ALA A 196 4.91 -12.06 -2.14
CA ALA A 196 5.94 -12.29 -3.16
C ALA A 196 5.31 -12.68 -4.51
N GLU A 197 4.26 -13.49 -4.53
CA GLU A 197 3.54 -13.89 -5.74
C GLU A 197 2.95 -12.66 -6.45
N HIS A 198 2.15 -11.86 -5.76
CA HIS A 198 1.59 -10.62 -6.31
C HIS A 198 2.69 -9.66 -6.76
N ARG A 199 3.80 -9.55 -6.02
CA ARG A 199 4.93 -8.70 -6.40
C ARG A 199 5.59 -9.18 -7.69
N ASN A 200 5.83 -10.49 -7.83
CA ASN A 200 6.44 -11.07 -9.02
C ASN A 200 5.54 -10.88 -10.25
N LEU A 201 4.23 -11.11 -10.11
CA LEU A 201 3.24 -10.84 -11.15
C LEU A 201 3.21 -9.36 -11.53
N GLY A 202 3.12 -8.47 -10.55
CA GLY A 202 3.12 -7.02 -10.78
C GLY A 202 4.36 -6.54 -11.52
N ILE A 203 5.55 -7.03 -11.16
CA ILE A 203 6.80 -6.71 -11.84
C ILE A 203 6.83 -7.28 -13.27
N ALA A 204 6.33 -8.50 -13.47
CA ALA A 204 6.25 -9.12 -14.81
C ALA A 204 5.31 -8.31 -15.72
N PHE A 205 4.12 -7.94 -15.25
CA PHE A 205 3.19 -7.07 -15.98
C PHE A 205 3.79 -5.69 -16.28
N TYR A 206 4.47 -5.08 -15.30
CA TYR A 206 5.15 -3.80 -15.51
C TYR A 206 6.21 -3.88 -16.63
N LYS A 207 7.05 -4.92 -16.61
CA LYS A 207 8.05 -5.17 -17.67
C LYS A 207 7.41 -5.44 -19.03
N ALA A 208 6.26 -6.12 -19.06
CA ALA A 208 5.48 -6.37 -20.27
C ALA A 208 4.68 -5.13 -20.74
N ARG A 209 4.80 -3.99 -20.06
CA ARG A 209 4.03 -2.75 -20.30
C ARG A 209 2.52 -2.88 -20.09
N MET A 210 2.08 -3.90 -19.39
CA MET A 210 0.69 -4.13 -18.97
C MET A 210 0.44 -3.37 -17.65
N TYR A 211 0.43 -2.04 -17.72
CA TYR A 211 0.49 -1.19 -16.52
C TYR A 211 -0.77 -1.23 -15.66
N SER A 212 -1.95 -1.43 -16.26
CA SER A 212 -3.22 -1.60 -15.53
C SER A 212 -3.22 -2.88 -14.69
N ASP A 213 -2.73 -3.98 -15.26
CA ASP A 213 -2.62 -5.26 -14.56
C ASP A 213 -1.56 -5.19 -13.45
N ALA A 214 -0.40 -4.58 -13.74
CA ALA A 214 0.62 -4.32 -12.74
C ALA A 214 0.07 -3.50 -11.56
N ALA A 215 -0.69 -2.43 -11.84
CA ALA A 215 -1.28 -1.60 -10.81
C ALA A 215 -2.28 -2.38 -9.93
N ARG A 216 -3.06 -3.31 -10.50
CA ARG A 216 -3.98 -4.17 -9.76
C ARG A 216 -3.22 -5.04 -8.77
N GLU A 217 -2.15 -5.71 -9.21
CA GLU A 217 -1.34 -6.57 -8.34
C GLU A 217 -0.66 -5.76 -7.22
N PHE A 218 -0.08 -4.59 -7.52
CA PHE A 218 0.52 -3.74 -6.48
C PHE A 218 -0.50 -3.15 -5.51
N LYS A 219 -1.71 -2.79 -5.96
CA LYS A 219 -2.80 -2.39 -5.06
C LYS A 219 -3.21 -3.52 -4.13
N ARG A 220 -3.29 -4.76 -4.65
CA ARG A 220 -3.58 -5.93 -3.82
C ARG A 220 -2.54 -6.12 -2.72
N ILE A 221 -1.25 -5.90 -3.01
CA ILE A 221 -0.20 -5.91 -1.97
C ILE A 221 -0.46 -4.82 -0.91
N ILE A 222 -0.83 -3.59 -1.32
CA ILE A 222 -1.10 -2.51 -0.37
C ILE A 222 -2.33 -2.81 0.51
N GLU A 223 -3.36 -3.46 -0.02
CA GLU A 223 -4.51 -3.95 0.75
C GLU A 223 -4.09 -4.99 1.81
N LEU A 224 -3.20 -5.91 1.43
CA LEU A 224 -2.69 -6.96 2.30
C LEU A 224 -1.60 -6.48 3.27
N ARG A 225 -0.78 -5.51 2.84
CA ARG A 225 0.35 -4.94 3.58
C ARG A 225 0.55 -3.48 3.18
N SER A 226 -0.10 -2.58 3.89
CA SER A 226 -0.12 -1.14 3.59
C SER A 226 1.27 -0.47 3.56
N THR A 227 2.26 -1.07 4.25
CA THR A 227 3.63 -0.56 4.37
C THR A 227 4.60 -1.15 3.35
N ASP A 228 4.13 -1.85 2.29
CA ASP A 228 5.02 -2.41 1.28
C ASP A 228 5.63 -1.31 0.40
N ALA A 229 6.93 -1.06 0.62
CA ALA A 229 7.67 -0.02 -0.10
C ALA A 229 7.78 -0.30 -1.61
N ALA A 230 7.95 -1.56 -2.01
CA ALA A 230 8.09 -1.92 -3.42
C ALA A 230 6.78 -1.70 -4.18
N ALA A 231 5.65 -2.13 -3.62
CA ALA A 231 4.33 -1.90 -4.23
C ALA A 231 4.03 -0.41 -4.36
N SER A 232 4.27 0.38 -3.30
CA SER A 232 4.11 1.84 -3.34
C SER A 232 5.01 2.48 -4.38
N PHE A 233 6.27 2.03 -4.52
CA PHE A 233 7.21 2.54 -5.51
C PHE A 233 6.73 2.28 -6.94
N TYR A 234 6.32 1.05 -7.27
CA TYR A 234 5.82 0.73 -8.61
C TYR A 234 4.51 1.44 -8.94
N LEU A 235 3.61 1.62 -7.97
CA LEU A 235 2.40 2.45 -8.16
C LEU A 235 2.77 3.90 -8.48
N GLY A 236 3.79 4.44 -7.83
CA GLY A 236 4.36 5.76 -8.16
C GLY A 236 4.89 5.84 -9.59
N LEU A 237 5.65 4.85 -10.04
CA LEU A 237 6.16 4.79 -11.42
C LEU A 237 5.02 4.72 -12.45
N ILE A 238 3.98 3.94 -12.19
CA ILE A 238 2.79 3.84 -13.06
C ILE A 238 2.05 5.17 -13.10
N ALA A 239 1.87 5.83 -11.97
CA ALA A 239 1.23 7.15 -11.91
C ALA A 239 2.02 8.22 -12.66
N MET A 240 3.37 8.21 -12.56
CA MET A 240 4.25 9.10 -13.32
C MET A 240 4.07 8.93 -14.82
N ARG A 241 4.05 7.68 -15.29
CA ARG A 241 3.85 7.36 -16.70
C ARG A 241 2.52 7.94 -17.23
N ASP A 242 1.48 7.88 -16.41
CA ASP A 242 0.14 8.39 -16.75
C ASP A 242 0.02 9.90 -16.45
N THR A 243 1.13 10.59 -16.19
CA THR A 243 1.22 12.02 -15.84
C THR A 243 0.41 12.43 -14.60
N ARG A 244 0.02 11.47 -13.75
CA ARG A 244 -0.69 11.70 -12.49
C ARG A 244 0.32 12.02 -11.39
N TRP A 245 0.88 13.25 -11.44
CA TRP A 245 2.03 13.65 -10.62
C TRP A 245 1.72 13.68 -9.12
N ASN A 246 0.51 14.07 -8.72
CA ASN A 246 0.08 14.05 -7.32
C ASN A 246 0.06 12.61 -6.77
N ASP A 247 -0.59 11.69 -7.50
CA ASP A 247 -0.68 10.27 -7.10
C ASP A 247 0.73 9.64 -7.03
N ALA A 248 1.61 10.02 -7.96
CA ALA A 248 2.99 9.57 -7.97
C ALA A 248 3.74 10.04 -6.71
N ALA A 249 3.63 11.32 -6.38
CA ALA A 249 4.27 11.89 -5.20
C ALA A 249 3.77 11.21 -3.91
N GLU A 250 2.47 11.03 -3.76
CA GLU A 250 1.89 10.31 -2.61
C GLU A 250 2.39 8.87 -2.49
N ALA A 251 2.44 8.14 -3.62
CA ALA A 251 2.92 6.77 -3.64
C ALA A 251 4.41 6.69 -3.25
N PHE A 252 5.25 7.60 -3.78
CA PHE A 252 6.66 7.65 -3.41
C PHE A 252 6.87 8.10 -1.96
N GLN A 253 6.03 9.01 -1.41
CA GLN A 253 6.08 9.36 0.00
C GLN A 253 5.80 8.16 0.90
N ARG A 254 4.75 7.37 0.59
CA ARG A 254 4.48 6.10 1.32
C ARG A 254 5.67 5.14 1.23
N ALA A 255 6.25 4.98 0.04
CA ALA A 255 7.44 4.16 -0.14
C ALA A 255 8.63 4.66 0.69
N ALA A 256 8.83 5.99 0.78
CA ALA A 256 9.93 6.61 1.52
C ALA A 256 9.83 6.36 3.04
N VAL A 257 8.62 6.33 3.59
CA VAL A 257 8.40 5.99 5.01
C VAL A 257 8.88 4.58 5.31
N SER A 258 8.57 3.63 4.44
CA SER A 258 8.90 2.20 4.63
C SER A 258 10.33 1.84 4.23
N ALA A 259 10.92 2.58 3.28
CA ALA A 259 12.29 2.35 2.79
C ALA A 259 13.10 3.66 2.69
N PRO A 260 13.42 4.32 3.82
CA PRO A 260 14.04 5.65 3.83
C PRO A 260 15.47 5.68 3.28
N ARG A 261 16.10 4.52 3.07
CA ARG A 261 17.46 4.41 2.50
C ARG A 261 17.47 4.15 0.99
N MET A 262 16.30 3.94 0.37
CA MET A 262 16.20 3.65 -1.06
C MET A 262 16.23 4.94 -1.89
N GLY A 263 17.41 5.38 -2.33
CA GLY A 263 17.62 6.66 -3.04
C GLY A 263 16.75 6.83 -4.29
N SER A 264 16.44 5.75 -5.02
CA SER A 264 15.56 5.81 -6.20
C SER A 264 14.15 6.35 -5.90
N ILE A 265 13.64 6.14 -4.68
CA ILE A 265 12.34 6.68 -4.26
C ILE A 265 12.40 8.21 -4.26
N PHE A 266 13.44 8.77 -3.65
CA PHE A 266 13.57 10.23 -3.50
C PHE A 266 13.88 10.93 -4.82
N VAL A 267 14.66 10.28 -5.72
CA VAL A 267 14.91 10.81 -7.06
C VAL A 267 13.61 10.88 -7.87
N ASN A 268 12.78 9.85 -7.83
CA ASN A 268 11.49 9.85 -8.53
C ASN A 268 10.46 10.79 -7.85
N LEU A 269 10.47 10.88 -6.52
CA LEU A 269 9.66 11.84 -5.77
C LEU A 269 10.00 13.29 -6.16
N ALA A 270 11.29 13.58 -6.28
CA ALA A 270 11.74 14.90 -6.72
C ALA A 270 11.26 15.23 -8.14
N LEU A 271 11.33 14.27 -9.06
CA LEU A 271 10.83 14.45 -10.42
C LEU A 271 9.31 14.70 -10.42
N ALA A 272 8.54 14.00 -9.58
CA ALA A 272 7.11 14.26 -9.45
C ALA A 272 6.85 15.68 -8.93
N TYR A 273 7.57 16.13 -7.91
CA TYR A 273 7.45 17.50 -7.39
C TYR A 273 7.87 18.56 -8.40
N GLU A 274 8.94 18.32 -9.17
CA GLU A 274 9.39 19.20 -10.25
C GLU A 274 8.29 19.40 -11.28
N ARG A 275 7.64 18.31 -11.73
CA ARG A 275 6.52 18.35 -12.67
C ARG A 275 5.27 19.06 -12.13
N MET A 276 5.13 19.12 -10.81
CA MET A 276 4.08 19.88 -10.11
C MET A 276 4.47 21.36 -9.87
N GLY A 277 5.68 21.78 -10.26
CA GLY A 277 6.21 23.12 -9.97
C GLY A 277 6.62 23.32 -8.50
N GLN A 278 6.67 22.24 -7.71
CA GLN A 278 7.03 22.30 -6.28
C GLN A 278 8.55 22.15 -6.09
N PHE A 279 9.31 23.11 -6.65
CA PHE A 279 10.77 23.01 -6.77
C PHE A 279 11.49 22.87 -5.43
N GLU A 280 11.02 23.52 -4.36
CA GLU A 280 11.65 23.40 -3.04
C GLU A 280 11.48 21.98 -2.47
N LYS A 281 10.33 21.36 -2.64
CA LYS A 281 10.12 19.95 -2.22
C LYS A 281 10.98 18.99 -3.06
N ALA A 282 11.11 19.27 -4.36
CA ALA A 282 11.98 18.49 -5.24
C ALA A 282 13.44 18.57 -4.77
N ARG A 283 13.94 19.78 -4.46
CA ARG A 283 15.29 20.00 -3.93
C ARG A 283 15.52 19.23 -2.64
N LEU A 284 14.61 19.37 -1.67
CA LEU A 284 14.71 18.66 -0.38
C LEU A 284 14.73 17.14 -0.54
N ALA A 285 13.94 16.60 -1.47
CA ALA A 285 13.93 15.16 -1.76
C ALA A 285 15.29 14.69 -2.33
N LEU A 286 15.89 15.45 -3.25
CA LEU A 286 17.20 15.13 -3.82
C LEU A 286 18.33 15.22 -2.78
N GLU A 287 18.29 16.21 -1.89
CA GLU A 287 19.25 16.37 -0.80
C GLU A 287 19.23 15.19 0.18
N GLN A 288 18.08 14.47 0.30
CA GLN A 288 18.03 13.22 1.05
C GLN A 288 18.92 12.12 0.48
N VAL A 289 19.31 12.21 -0.79
CA VAL A 289 20.14 11.20 -1.47
C VAL A 289 21.57 11.69 -1.65
N ALA A 290 21.74 12.98 -1.95
CA ALA A 290 23.04 13.60 -2.10
C ALA A 290 23.90 13.41 -0.83
N ASN A 291 25.20 13.18 -1.01
CA ASN A 291 26.17 12.96 0.07
C ASN A 291 25.98 11.67 0.91
N ARG A 292 25.22 10.69 0.40
CA ARG A 292 25.05 9.40 1.09
C ARG A 292 25.95 8.27 0.58
N GLY A 293 26.77 8.50 -0.42
CA GLY A 293 27.60 7.47 -1.05
C GLY A 293 26.77 6.37 -1.74
N SER A 294 25.52 6.66 -2.11
CA SER A 294 24.62 5.69 -2.73
C SER A 294 24.80 5.65 -4.25
N ARG A 295 24.41 4.53 -4.88
CA ARG A 295 24.39 4.43 -6.36
C ARG A 295 23.50 5.47 -7.04
N GLN A 296 22.58 6.10 -6.29
CA GLN A 296 21.67 7.13 -6.79
C GLN A 296 22.19 8.56 -6.58
N GLU A 297 23.29 8.72 -5.86
CA GLU A 297 23.87 10.02 -5.56
C GLU A 297 24.19 10.85 -6.83
N PRO A 298 24.81 10.30 -7.88
CA PRO A 298 25.06 11.07 -9.10
C PRO A 298 23.77 11.55 -9.78
N LEU A 299 22.69 10.77 -9.73
CA LEU A 299 21.38 11.17 -10.28
C LEU A 299 20.73 12.25 -9.43
N ALA A 300 20.92 12.22 -8.11
CA ALA A 300 20.43 13.28 -7.23
C ALA A 300 21.13 14.61 -7.51
N TYR A 301 22.44 14.60 -7.66
CA TYR A 301 23.18 15.80 -8.06
C TYR A 301 22.80 16.30 -9.45
N LEU A 302 22.55 15.41 -10.42
CA LEU A 302 22.04 15.77 -11.74
C LEU A 302 20.66 16.44 -11.65
N GLY A 303 19.77 15.92 -10.80
CA GLY A 303 18.48 16.55 -10.52
C GLY A 303 18.61 17.93 -9.87
N LEU A 304 19.51 18.09 -8.90
CA LEU A 304 19.80 19.40 -8.28
C LEU A 304 20.33 20.40 -9.31
N ALA A 305 21.20 19.97 -10.21
CA ALA A 305 21.68 20.81 -11.31
C ALA A 305 20.55 21.21 -12.27
N SER A 306 19.66 20.28 -12.61
CA SER A 306 18.46 20.56 -13.44
C SER A 306 17.61 21.66 -12.79
N LEU A 307 17.27 21.51 -11.51
CA LEU A 307 16.47 22.49 -10.77
C LEU A 307 17.16 23.85 -10.70
N ALA A 308 18.46 23.89 -10.46
CA ALA A 308 19.24 25.13 -10.41
C ALA A 308 19.24 25.84 -11.77
N ILE A 309 19.43 25.12 -12.88
CA ILE A 309 19.39 25.67 -14.24
C ILE A 309 18.01 26.24 -14.54
N GLN A 310 16.93 25.52 -14.22
CA GLN A 310 15.56 25.99 -14.45
C GLN A 310 15.23 27.28 -13.69
N ARG A 311 15.87 27.50 -12.55
CA ARG A 311 15.71 28.71 -11.73
C ARG A 311 16.69 29.84 -12.08
N GLY A 312 17.60 29.59 -13.03
CA GLY A 312 18.66 30.53 -13.39
C GLY A 312 19.80 30.64 -12.36
N ASP A 313 19.88 29.67 -11.43
CA ASP A 313 20.94 29.62 -10.41
C ASP A 313 22.14 28.82 -10.94
N PHE A 314 22.89 29.45 -11.85
CA PHE A 314 24.00 28.79 -12.53
C PHE A 314 25.20 28.54 -11.62
N ASP A 315 25.31 29.28 -10.50
CA ASP A 315 26.35 29.09 -9.54
C ASP A 315 26.19 27.82 -8.73
N MET A 316 24.94 27.44 -8.45
CA MET A 316 24.62 26.15 -7.84
C MET A 316 24.63 24.99 -8.84
N ALA A 317 24.31 25.24 -10.10
CA ALA A 317 24.27 24.20 -11.14
C ALA A 317 25.66 23.59 -11.43
N ALA A 318 26.71 24.42 -11.48
CA ALA A 318 28.05 23.96 -11.82
C ALA A 318 28.64 22.94 -10.80
N PRO A 319 28.67 23.22 -9.49
CA PRO A 319 29.17 22.25 -8.53
C PRO A 319 28.29 20.97 -8.48
N ALA A 320 26.99 21.08 -8.70
CA ALA A 320 26.12 19.92 -8.77
C ALA A 320 26.42 19.03 -9.98
N LEU A 321 26.66 19.60 -11.18
CA LEU A 321 27.08 18.84 -12.36
C LEU A 321 28.45 18.20 -12.16
N ALA A 322 29.41 18.88 -11.52
CA ALA A 322 30.72 18.34 -11.20
C ALA A 322 30.63 17.17 -10.21
N ALA A 323 29.82 17.28 -9.17
CA ALA A 323 29.57 16.21 -8.22
C ALA A 323 28.89 15.00 -8.88
N ALA A 324 27.89 15.23 -9.74
CA ALA A 324 27.28 14.19 -10.53
C ALA A 324 28.31 13.45 -11.40
N ARG A 325 29.19 14.19 -12.11
CA ARG A 325 30.26 13.61 -12.94
C ARG A 325 31.20 12.73 -12.14
N ALA A 326 31.64 13.23 -10.99
CA ALA A 326 32.55 12.52 -10.10
C ALA A 326 31.93 11.22 -9.56
N GLY A 327 30.65 11.23 -9.26
CA GLY A 327 29.94 10.07 -8.72
C GLY A 327 29.77 8.90 -9.70
N TRP A 328 29.88 9.11 -11.02
CA TRP A 328 29.96 8.03 -12.00
C TRP A 328 31.36 7.43 -12.15
N GLY A 329 32.38 8.06 -11.57
CA GLY A 329 33.77 7.58 -11.62
C GLY A 329 34.25 7.40 -13.05
N GLY A 330 34.70 6.18 -13.41
CA GLY A 330 35.16 5.83 -14.75
C GLY A 330 34.03 5.55 -15.76
N SER A 331 32.78 5.50 -15.31
CA SER A 331 31.63 5.27 -16.20
C SER A 331 31.21 6.55 -16.92
N ALA A 332 30.70 6.41 -18.15
CA ALA A 332 30.14 7.55 -18.86
C ALA A 332 28.88 8.08 -18.18
N PRO A 333 28.71 9.40 -18.01
CA PRO A 333 27.45 9.99 -17.57
C PRO A 333 26.33 9.70 -18.59
N PRO A 334 25.05 9.75 -18.16
CA PRO A 334 23.92 9.66 -19.07
C PRO A 334 23.86 10.87 -20.02
N ALA A 335 23.20 10.73 -21.18
CA ALA A 335 23.04 11.80 -22.16
C ALA A 335 22.49 13.11 -21.56
N LEU A 336 21.64 13.00 -20.55
CA LEU A 336 21.06 14.13 -19.84
C LEU A 336 22.13 15.00 -19.12
N TRP A 337 23.20 14.40 -18.61
CA TRP A 337 24.30 15.16 -18.03
C TRP A 337 24.99 16.06 -19.06
N TYR A 338 25.30 15.52 -20.24
CA TYR A 338 25.91 16.28 -21.34
C TYR A 338 25.00 17.41 -21.82
N HIS A 339 23.67 17.16 -21.85
CA HIS A 339 22.69 18.19 -22.17
C HIS A 339 22.79 19.37 -21.19
N TYR A 340 22.74 19.11 -19.89
CA TYR A 340 22.79 20.17 -18.88
C TYR A 340 24.17 20.84 -18.81
N ALA A 341 25.26 20.09 -18.97
CA ALA A 341 26.61 20.64 -18.99
C ALA A 341 26.81 21.59 -20.20
N GLY A 342 26.36 21.18 -21.39
CA GLY A 342 26.39 22.04 -22.58
C GLY A 342 25.51 23.27 -22.43
N LEU A 343 24.30 23.12 -21.90
CA LEU A 343 23.40 24.26 -21.65
C LEU A 343 24.03 25.25 -20.66
N LEU A 344 24.63 24.76 -19.56
CA LEU A 344 25.29 25.61 -18.58
C LEU A 344 26.48 26.36 -19.18
N ALA A 345 27.32 25.70 -20.00
CA ALA A 345 28.43 26.34 -20.71
C ALA A 345 27.94 27.45 -21.64
N THR A 346 26.90 27.18 -22.43
CA THR A 346 26.28 28.18 -23.32
C THR A 346 25.78 29.40 -22.55
N VAL A 347 25.06 29.22 -21.47
CA VAL A 347 24.47 30.33 -20.67
C VAL A 347 25.57 31.13 -19.94
N ARG A 348 26.69 30.51 -19.60
CA ARG A 348 27.85 31.20 -19.01
C ARG A 348 28.73 31.93 -20.01
N GLY A 349 28.37 31.87 -21.31
CA GLY A 349 29.14 32.52 -22.38
C GLY A 349 30.45 31.80 -22.70
N ASP A 350 30.48 30.47 -22.51
CA ASP A 350 31.59 29.59 -22.91
C ASP A 350 31.13 28.67 -24.07
N PRO A 351 31.01 29.20 -25.27
CA PRO A 351 30.53 28.40 -26.40
C PRO A 351 31.52 27.32 -26.86
N ASP A 352 32.84 27.54 -26.71
CA ASP A 352 33.84 26.52 -27.03
C ASP A 352 33.73 25.33 -26.04
N GLY A 353 33.63 25.58 -24.76
CA GLY A 353 33.39 24.55 -23.76
C GLY A 353 32.03 23.81 -23.96
N ALA A 354 31.02 24.50 -24.50
CA ALA A 354 29.77 23.85 -24.87
C ALA A 354 29.97 22.89 -26.06
N VAL A 355 30.73 23.30 -27.09
CA VAL A 355 31.04 22.43 -28.23
C VAL A 355 31.83 21.19 -27.78
N ASP A 356 32.82 21.36 -26.90
CA ASP A 356 33.66 20.26 -26.41
C ASP A 356 32.83 19.21 -25.66
N VAL A 357 32.08 19.64 -24.66
CA VAL A 357 31.27 18.72 -23.82
C VAL A 357 30.16 18.05 -24.61
N LEU A 358 29.50 18.78 -25.51
CA LEU A 358 28.46 18.21 -26.35
C LEU A 358 29.00 17.28 -27.41
N SER A 359 30.21 17.54 -27.94
CA SER A 359 30.90 16.62 -28.86
C SER A 359 31.26 15.29 -28.18
N GLU A 360 31.74 15.32 -26.94
CA GLU A 360 31.92 14.10 -26.12
C GLU A 360 30.57 13.37 -25.95
N GLY A 361 29.51 14.09 -25.65
CA GLY A 361 28.15 13.52 -25.48
C GLY A 361 27.66 12.84 -26.77
N VAL A 362 27.79 13.50 -27.91
CA VAL A 362 27.41 12.95 -29.25
C VAL A 362 28.27 11.75 -29.64
N SER A 363 29.54 11.72 -29.26
CA SER A 363 30.39 10.55 -29.53
C SER A 363 29.92 9.30 -28.82
N ARG A 364 29.35 9.46 -27.61
CA ARG A 364 28.83 8.37 -26.80
C ARG A 364 27.36 8.01 -27.09
N TYR A 365 26.59 9.00 -27.48
CA TYR A 365 25.16 8.89 -27.79
C TYR A 365 24.83 9.44 -29.17
N PRO A 366 25.32 8.80 -30.23
CA PRO A 366 25.29 9.35 -31.60
C PRO A 366 23.88 9.51 -32.18
N SER A 367 22.90 8.81 -31.64
CA SER A 367 21.48 8.89 -32.04
C SER A 367 20.64 9.82 -31.15
N SER A 368 21.26 10.56 -30.23
CA SER A 368 20.52 11.47 -29.34
C SER A 368 20.20 12.78 -30.09
N ALA A 369 18.97 12.91 -30.59
CA ALA A 369 18.48 14.12 -31.23
C ALA A 369 18.70 15.39 -30.38
N VAL A 370 18.52 15.28 -29.08
CA VAL A 370 18.70 16.39 -28.12
C VAL A 370 20.17 16.85 -28.10
N LEU A 371 21.12 15.91 -27.97
CA LEU A 371 22.55 16.26 -27.96
C LEU A 371 23.02 16.80 -29.29
N LEU A 372 22.58 16.18 -30.39
CA LEU A 372 22.89 16.67 -31.76
C LEU A 372 22.36 18.07 -31.98
N ASN A 373 21.12 18.36 -31.55
CA ASN A 373 20.54 19.68 -31.62
C ASN A 373 21.36 20.72 -30.82
N ASN A 374 21.69 20.39 -29.58
CA ASN A 374 22.43 21.31 -28.73
C ASN A 374 23.87 21.55 -29.23
N LEU A 375 24.51 20.50 -29.77
CA LEU A 375 25.83 20.64 -30.40
C LEU A 375 25.77 21.53 -31.63
N ALA A 376 24.75 21.39 -32.48
CA ALA A 376 24.59 22.23 -33.64
C ALA A 376 24.41 23.71 -33.26
N VAL A 377 23.61 24.00 -32.26
CA VAL A 377 23.42 25.36 -31.73
C VAL A 377 24.72 25.91 -31.11
N ALA A 378 25.50 25.10 -30.41
CA ALA A 378 26.81 25.51 -29.88
C ALA A 378 27.81 25.78 -31.01
N GLN A 379 27.86 24.94 -32.04
CA GLN A 379 28.70 25.15 -33.25
C GLN A 379 28.29 26.41 -34.01
N GLU A 380 27.02 26.72 -34.13
CA GLU A 380 26.51 27.96 -34.69
C GLU A 380 27.00 29.19 -33.90
N SER A 381 26.98 29.10 -32.56
CA SER A 381 27.41 30.23 -31.69
C SER A 381 28.91 30.54 -31.78
N VAL A 382 29.74 29.56 -32.16
CA VAL A 382 31.18 29.79 -32.47
C VAL A 382 31.40 30.16 -33.93
N GLY A 383 30.37 30.25 -34.74
CA GLY A 383 30.45 30.61 -36.17
C GLY A 383 30.79 29.44 -37.12
N ASP A 384 30.84 28.21 -36.64
CA ASP A 384 31.09 27.02 -37.45
C ASP A 384 29.79 26.52 -38.11
N PHE A 385 29.26 27.32 -39.03
CA PHE A 385 27.95 27.05 -39.67
C PHE A 385 27.93 25.74 -40.49
N ASP A 386 29.06 25.35 -41.06
CA ASP A 386 29.12 24.12 -41.86
C ASP A 386 28.98 22.87 -40.98
N ARG A 387 29.69 22.81 -39.85
CA ARG A 387 29.54 21.71 -38.89
C ARG A 387 28.16 21.76 -38.21
N ALA A 388 27.70 22.94 -37.86
CA ALA A 388 26.36 23.11 -37.27
C ALA A 388 25.26 22.52 -38.18
N ARG A 389 25.31 22.83 -39.47
CA ARG A 389 24.41 22.28 -40.50
C ARG A 389 24.49 20.76 -40.56
N GLN A 390 25.70 20.20 -40.72
CA GLN A 390 25.85 18.74 -40.75
C GLN A 390 25.32 18.05 -39.49
N THR A 391 25.55 18.64 -38.35
CA THR A 391 25.11 18.08 -37.06
C THR A 391 23.60 18.12 -36.90
N ILE A 392 22.93 19.25 -37.28
CA ILE A 392 21.47 19.37 -37.14
C ILE A 392 20.74 18.51 -38.20
N GLU A 393 21.32 18.34 -39.40
CA GLU A 393 20.80 17.43 -40.43
C GLU A 393 20.79 15.97 -39.91
N ARG A 394 21.83 15.54 -39.19
CA ARG A 394 21.84 14.25 -38.51
C ARG A 394 20.75 14.16 -37.41
N ALA A 395 20.53 15.22 -36.68
CA ALA A 395 19.44 15.26 -35.66
C ALA A 395 18.06 15.08 -36.32
N VAL A 396 17.82 15.72 -37.45
CA VAL A 396 16.55 15.60 -38.21
C VAL A 396 16.33 14.19 -38.78
N GLN A 397 17.42 13.43 -39.08
CA GLN A 397 17.34 12.06 -39.56
C GLN A 397 17.02 11.04 -38.45
N THR A 398 17.04 11.44 -37.17
CA THR A 398 16.60 10.58 -36.08
C THR A 398 15.06 10.47 -36.09
N ASP A 399 14.52 9.36 -35.58
CA ASP A 399 13.05 9.13 -35.53
C ASP A 399 12.27 10.07 -34.55
N ALA A 400 12.87 11.20 -34.20
CA ALA A 400 12.25 12.16 -33.28
C ALA A 400 11.59 13.31 -34.08
N PRO A 401 10.27 13.35 -34.27
CA PRO A 401 9.58 14.45 -34.94
C PRO A 401 9.53 15.67 -34.01
N MET A 402 10.62 16.40 -33.90
CA MET A 402 10.71 17.62 -33.10
C MET A 402 10.69 18.85 -33.99
N PRO A 403 9.59 19.65 -33.99
CA PRO A 403 9.51 20.90 -34.76
C PRO A 403 10.69 21.84 -34.51
N GLN A 404 11.26 21.78 -33.31
CA GLN A 404 12.43 22.58 -32.93
C GLN A 404 13.68 22.29 -33.74
N LEU A 405 13.90 21.02 -34.14
CA LEU A 405 15.06 20.63 -34.98
C LEU A 405 15.03 21.37 -36.34
N TYR A 406 13.85 21.44 -36.94
CA TYR A 406 13.65 22.15 -38.21
C TYR A 406 13.76 23.68 -38.06
N ARG A 407 13.35 24.26 -36.91
CA ARG A 407 13.57 25.69 -36.64
C ARG A 407 15.05 26.00 -36.53
N ASN A 408 15.78 25.23 -35.69
CA ASN A 408 17.22 25.44 -35.51
C ASN A 408 17.99 25.19 -36.82
N LEU A 409 17.58 24.22 -37.67
CA LEU A 409 18.12 24.06 -39.00
C LEU A 409 17.90 25.30 -39.88
N GLY A 410 16.69 25.89 -39.79
CA GLY A 410 16.38 27.13 -40.50
C GLY A 410 17.24 28.30 -40.05
N ASP A 411 17.45 28.46 -38.74
CA ASP A 411 18.28 29.52 -38.16
C ASP A 411 19.74 29.37 -38.61
N ILE A 412 20.32 28.16 -38.51
CA ILE A 412 21.68 27.84 -38.95
C ILE A 412 21.86 28.12 -40.46
N LEU A 413 20.93 27.68 -41.30
CA LEU A 413 20.96 27.91 -42.74
C LEU A 413 20.88 29.39 -43.09
N LYS A 414 20.06 30.16 -42.35
CA LYS A 414 19.93 31.58 -42.51
C LYS A 414 21.25 32.31 -42.19
N HIS A 415 21.89 31.96 -41.07
CA HIS A 415 23.18 32.53 -40.67
C HIS A 415 24.31 32.12 -41.63
N ALA A 416 24.20 30.93 -42.24
CA ALA A 416 25.09 30.49 -43.30
C ALA A 416 24.82 31.14 -44.70
N GLY A 417 23.88 32.08 -44.80
CA GLY A 417 23.49 32.76 -46.02
C GLY A 417 22.60 31.96 -46.99
N ARG A 418 22.07 30.80 -46.57
CA ARG A 418 21.27 29.87 -47.41
C ARG A 418 19.78 30.10 -47.23
N SER A 419 19.29 31.31 -47.60
CA SER A 419 17.94 31.79 -47.29
C SER A 419 16.83 30.91 -47.84
N GLU A 420 16.92 30.37 -49.04
CA GLU A 420 15.86 29.54 -49.63
C GLU A 420 15.70 28.22 -48.87
N GLU A 421 16.80 27.59 -48.50
CA GLU A 421 16.80 26.33 -47.73
C GLU A 421 16.32 26.58 -46.29
N ALA A 422 16.67 27.73 -45.70
CA ALA A 422 16.14 28.14 -44.41
C ALA A 422 14.61 28.21 -44.43
N GLN A 423 14.02 28.85 -45.46
CA GLN A 423 12.57 28.94 -45.63
C GLN A 423 11.90 27.55 -45.73
N ALA A 424 12.55 26.61 -46.46
CA ALA A 424 12.05 25.26 -46.55
C ALA A 424 12.10 24.53 -45.22
N ALA A 425 13.14 24.75 -44.39
CA ALA A 425 13.24 24.20 -43.04
C ALA A 425 12.17 24.76 -42.12
N TYR A 426 11.93 26.06 -42.09
CA TYR A 426 10.84 26.67 -41.28
C TYR A 426 9.45 26.16 -41.68
N SER A 427 9.21 25.94 -42.99
CA SER A 427 7.96 25.36 -43.48
C SER A 427 7.75 23.95 -42.92
N ARG A 428 8.82 23.12 -42.87
CA ARG A 428 8.79 21.77 -42.27
C ARG A 428 8.52 21.84 -40.76
N ALA A 429 9.10 22.83 -40.03
CA ALA A 429 8.85 23.04 -38.65
C ALA A 429 7.35 23.31 -38.37
N THR A 430 6.71 24.13 -39.21
CA THR A 430 5.28 24.45 -39.09
C THR A 430 4.40 23.25 -39.36
N ASN A 431 4.72 22.47 -40.38
CA ASN A 431 3.99 21.25 -40.71
C ASN A 431 4.11 20.18 -39.60
N ALA A 432 5.32 19.99 -39.08
CA ALA A 432 5.53 19.07 -37.94
C ALA A 432 4.78 19.49 -36.65
N ALA A 433 4.64 20.78 -36.41
CA ALA A 433 3.84 21.31 -35.28
C ALA A 433 2.31 21.12 -35.46
N GLY A 434 1.83 21.04 -36.72
CA GLY A 434 0.41 20.79 -37.05
C GLY A 434 -0.02 19.32 -36.90
N ILE A 435 0.91 18.39 -36.90
CA ILE A 435 0.65 16.95 -36.73
C ILE A 435 0.55 16.55 -35.23
N THR A 436 1.02 17.41 -34.33
CA THR A 436 1.08 17.17 -32.86
C THR A 436 -0.09 17.79 -32.09
N ARG A 437 -1.20 18.18 -32.77
CA ARG A 437 -2.43 18.69 -32.12
C ARG A 437 -3.56 17.70 -32.13
#